data_78f020cbd0fd0ff9e60fd7738f06c549
#
_entry.id   78f020cbd0fd0ff9e60fd7738f06c549
#
_cell.length_a   1.000
_cell.length_b   1.000
_cell.length_c   1.000
_cell.angle_alpha   90.00
_cell.angle_beta   90.00
_cell.angle_gamma   90.00
#
_symmetry.space_group_name_H-M   'P 1'
#
loop_
_entity.id
_entity.type
_entity.pdbx_description
1 polymer ?
#
loop_
_entity_poly.entity_id
_entity_poly.type
_entity_poly.pdbx_seq_one_letter_code
_entity_poly.pdbx_strand_id
1 'polypeptide(L)'
;MNMLKQLNAAMEYIEANLCAEINLDDVARIACVTADSFTRFFSYMTGMTLTEYVRRRRLTLAAQDLQHGKTPIIDIAMKYGYDSATAFSRAFAKQHSITPSVYRKDGGSLKVYPPASFHIIIKGAKKMDFRIIELEETEIFGVSKPYDGEGYKDREELRHIMWADRLDNIPVQLCEGKFDQPENTALDGVWFGVWQNGRYMIARKRDDVKTTQLERKIIPAGTYAAFTSERGGLAGVEIPKLFELIFDSWLPASEYKLRDDIIIEVLHLWTRRELRQQNRYYEVWIPIVKK
;
A
#
# COMPACT_ATOMS: atom_id res chain seq x y z
N MET A 1 30.22 0.11 2.21
CA MET A 1 29.72 1.37 1.61
C MET A 1 28.31 1.11 1.07
N ASN A 2 27.32 1.93 1.39
CA ASN A 2 25.92 1.60 1.08
C ASN A 2 25.55 2.19 -0.30
N MET A 3 25.42 1.34 -1.33
CA MET A 3 25.09 1.71 -2.72
C MET A 3 23.82 2.59 -2.80
N LEU A 4 22.81 2.30 -1.98
CA LEU A 4 21.57 3.10 -1.93
C LEU A 4 21.84 4.55 -1.52
N LYS A 5 22.72 4.76 -0.52
CA LYS A 5 23.12 6.10 -0.07
C LYS A 5 23.84 6.87 -1.18
N GLN A 6 24.68 6.20 -1.97
CA GLN A 6 25.39 6.81 -3.09
C GLN A 6 24.46 7.16 -4.25
N LEU A 7 23.51 6.30 -4.57
CA LEU A 7 22.50 6.59 -5.59
C LEU A 7 21.63 7.78 -5.18
N ASN A 8 21.20 7.86 -3.92
CA ASN A 8 20.43 9.00 -3.43
C ASN A 8 21.25 10.29 -3.39
N ALA A 9 22.52 10.23 -2.99
CA ALA A 9 23.43 11.39 -3.05
C ALA A 9 23.61 11.90 -4.49
N ALA A 10 23.66 11.00 -5.48
CA ALA A 10 23.68 11.39 -6.89
C ALA A 10 22.36 12.07 -7.31
N MET A 11 21.21 11.62 -6.82
CA MET A 11 19.94 12.30 -7.06
C MET A 11 19.86 13.67 -6.40
N GLU A 12 20.36 13.80 -5.17
CA GLU A 12 20.46 15.09 -4.48
C GLU A 12 21.36 16.08 -5.24
N TYR A 13 22.48 15.61 -5.79
CA TYR A 13 23.34 16.43 -6.66
C TYR A 13 22.59 16.90 -7.91
N ILE A 14 21.85 16.02 -8.59
CA ILE A 14 21.04 16.37 -9.77
C ILE A 14 20.01 17.44 -9.39
N GLU A 15 19.27 17.23 -8.29
CA GLU A 15 18.25 18.19 -7.83
C GLU A 15 18.84 19.56 -7.46
N ALA A 16 19.99 19.58 -6.82
CA ALA A 16 20.68 20.82 -6.47
C ALA A 16 21.19 21.60 -7.70
N ASN A 17 21.42 20.91 -8.83
CA ASN A 17 21.96 21.51 -10.05
C ASN A 17 20.93 21.64 -11.19
N LEU A 18 19.63 21.58 -10.90
CA LEU A 18 18.58 21.70 -11.93
C LEU A 18 18.60 23.04 -12.69
N CYS A 19 19.10 24.13 -12.09
CA CYS A 19 19.21 25.43 -12.74
C CYS A 19 20.58 25.63 -13.45
N ALA A 20 21.46 24.63 -13.43
CA ALA A 20 22.78 24.67 -14.04
C ALA A 20 22.98 23.51 -15.02
N GLU A 21 24.15 23.39 -15.57
CA GLU A 21 24.57 22.21 -16.34
C GLU A 21 24.83 21.04 -15.38
N ILE A 22 24.19 19.91 -15.62
CA ILE A 22 24.41 18.70 -14.82
C ILE A 22 25.54 17.90 -15.45
N ASN A 23 26.69 17.84 -14.76
CA ASN A 23 27.82 17.04 -15.21
C ASN A 23 27.58 15.57 -14.86
N LEU A 24 27.41 14.71 -15.88
CA LEU A 24 27.17 13.28 -15.71
C LEU A 24 28.37 12.52 -15.10
N ASP A 25 29.60 13.03 -15.28
CA ASP A 25 30.77 12.41 -14.65
C ASP A 25 30.78 12.65 -13.12
N ASP A 26 30.31 13.79 -12.67
CA ASP A 26 30.12 14.04 -11.24
C ASP A 26 29.02 13.16 -10.66
N VAL A 27 27.90 13.00 -11.35
CA VAL A 27 26.82 12.07 -10.98
C VAL A 27 27.37 10.65 -10.86
N ALA A 28 28.12 10.19 -11.83
CA ALA A 28 28.75 8.87 -11.88
C ALA A 28 29.73 8.65 -10.71
N ARG A 29 30.56 9.65 -10.44
CA ARG A 29 31.53 9.65 -9.34
C ARG A 29 30.85 9.56 -7.98
N ILE A 30 29.78 10.32 -7.76
CA ILE A 30 28.98 10.29 -6.51
C ILE A 30 28.29 8.94 -6.37
N ALA A 31 27.70 8.41 -7.44
CA ALA A 31 27.03 7.11 -7.46
C ALA A 31 28.01 5.92 -7.41
N CYS A 32 29.33 6.16 -7.57
CA CYS A 32 30.37 5.13 -7.68
C CYS A 32 30.12 4.11 -8.81
N VAL A 33 29.63 4.57 -9.95
CA VAL A 33 29.36 3.79 -11.17
C VAL A 33 29.81 4.60 -12.39
N THR A 34 29.71 4.05 -13.60
CA THR A 34 29.93 4.83 -14.82
C THR A 34 28.68 5.65 -15.17
N ALA A 35 28.84 6.75 -15.93
CA ALA A 35 27.72 7.59 -16.37
C ALA A 35 26.66 6.78 -17.16
N ASP A 36 27.11 5.90 -18.05
CA ASP A 36 26.23 4.99 -18.81
C ASP A 36 25.48 4.02 -17.89
N SER A 37 26.17 3.42 -16.93
CA SER A 37 25.54 2.52 -15.95
C SER A 37 24.49 3.24 -15.10
N PHE A 38 24.78 4.48 -14.65
CA PHE A 38 23.82 5.27 -13.89
C PHE A 38 22.58 5.61 -14.72
N THR A 39 22.75 6.08 -15.94
CA THR A 39 21.62 6.46 -16.82
C THR A 39 20.76 5.27 -17.21
N ARG A 40 21.34 4.10 -17.47
CA ARG A 40 20.59 2.85 -17.71
C ARG A 40 19.85 2.40 -16.47
N PHE A 41 20.51 2.36 -15.32
CA PHE A 41 19.88 2.00 -14.04
C PHE A 41 18.71 2.94 -13.73
N PHE A 42 18.95 4.26 -13.84
CA PHE A 42 17.89 5.25 -13.62
C PHE A 42 16.69 5.00 -14.54
N SER A 43 16.95 4.82 -15.84
CA SER A 43 15.88 4.58 -16.82
C SER A 43 15.11 3.28 -16.54
N TYR A 44 15.81 2.23 -16.15
CA TYR A 44 15.20 0.95 -15.78
C TYR A 44 14.31 1.08 -14.55
N MET A 45 14.76 1.77 -13.51
CA MET A 45 14.04 1.91 -12.24
C MET A 45 12.86 2.89 -12.31
N THR A 46 12.97 3.94 -13.15
CA THR A 46 11.96 5.03 -13.20
C THR A 46 11.03 4.95 -14.41
N GLY A 47 11.35 4.12 -15.38
CA GLY A 47 10.62 4.04 -16.65
C GLY A 47 10.81 5.27 -17.56
N MET A 48 11.75 6.20 -17.23
CA MET A 48 12.02 7.39 -18.03
C MET A 48 13.53 7.68 -18.11
N THR A 49 13.97 8.41 -19.14
CA THR A 49 15.37 8.81 -19.23
C THR A 49 15.71 9.89 -18.20
N LEU A 50 16.98 9.98 -17.81
CA LEU A 50 17.47 11.03 -16.90
C LEU A 50 17.22 12.43 -17.48
N THR A 51 17.43 12.63 -18.77
CA THR A 51 17.14 13.90 -19.47
C THR A 51 15.65 14.28 -19.37
N GLU A 52 14.75 13.31 -19.54
CA GLU A 52 13.32 13.55 -19.39
C GLU A 52 12.95 13.89 -17.95
N TYR A 53 13.57 13.22 -16.97
CA TYR A 53 13.39 13.53 -15.56
C TYR A 53 13.79 14.97 -15.25
N VAL A 54 15.03 15.36 -15.63
CA VAL A 54 15.54 16.72 -15.41
C VAL A 54 14.63 17.76 -16.06
N ARG A 55 14.21 17.52 -17.30
CA ARG A 55 13.26 18.41 -18.00
C ARG A 55 11.96 18.59 -17.23
N ARG A 56 11.36 17.51 -16.74
CA ARG A 56 10.09 17.54 -15.99
C ARG A 56 10.24 18.25 -14.64
N ARG A 57 11.36 18.02 -13.95
CA ARG A 57 11.68 18.71 -12.70
C ARG A 57 11.86 20.20 -12.90
N ARG A 58 12.63 20.61 -13.92
CA ARG A 58 12.83 22.01 -14.30
C ARG A 58 11.50 22.73 -14.56
N LEU A 59 10.60 22.13 -15.31
CA LEU A 59 9.28 22.70 -15.58
C LEU A 59 8.40 22.77 -14.32
N THR A 60 8.51 21.83 -13.42
CA THR A 60 7.82 21.85 -12.14
C THR A 60 8.30 23.01 -11.26
N LEU A 61 9.62 23.23 -11.16
CA LEU A 61 10.18 24.35 -10.40
C LEU A 61 9.89 25.71 -11.07
N ALA A 62 9.95 25.76 -12.41
CA ALA A 62 9.58 26.96 -13.15
C ALA A 62 8.12 27.39 -12.89
N ALA A 63 7.23 26.43 -12.70
CA ALA A 63 5.85 26.72 -12.33
C ALA A 63 5.73 27.38 -10.95
N GLN A 64 6.56 26.99 -9.99
CA GLN A 64 6.62 27.64 -8.67
C GLN A 64 7.11 29.09 -8.77
N ASP A 65 8.19 29.30 -9.56
CA ASP A 65 8.71 30.66 -9.79
C ASP A 65 7.68 31.56 -10.50
N LEU A 66 6.90 31.01 -11.43
CA LEU A 66 5.83 31.75 -12.11
C LEU A 66 4.73 32.22 -11.15
N GLN A 67 4.43 31.42 -10.14
CA GLN A 67 3.37 31.71 -9.16
C GLN A 67 3.80 32.78 -8.13
N HIS A 68 5.06 32.75 -7.69
CA HIS A 68 5.53 33.56 -6.57
C HIS A 68 6.24 34.87 -6.98
N GLY A 69 6.46 35.14 -8.28
CA GLY A 69 7.31 36.22 -8.70
C GLY A 69 6.81 37.07 -9.87
N LYS A 70 7.38 38.30 -9.94
CA LYS A 70 7.24 39.20 -11.09
C LYS A 70 8.33 39.00 -12.15
N THR A 71 9.18 37.99 -11.98
CA THR A 71 10.31 37.68 -12.89
C THR A 71 9.79 37.48 -14.32
N PRO A 72 10.36 38.12 -15.33
CA PRO A 72 9.96 37.91 -16.74
C PRO A 72 10.00 36.44 -17.14
N ILE A 73 9.07 36.02 -18.00
CA ILE A 73 9.00 34.61 -18.44
C ILE A 73 10.29 34.19 -19.13
N ILE A 74 10.94 35.11 -19.86
CA ILE A 74 12.21 34.83 -20.50
C ILE A 74 13.34 34.51 -19.50
N ASP A 75 13.39 35.22 -18.37
CA ASP A 75 14.40 35.00 -17.35
C ASP A 75 14.19 33.66 -16.65
N ILE A 76 12.93 33.30 -16.41
CA ILE A 76 12.57 31.94 -15.90
C ILE A 76 12.96 30.88 -16.91
N ALA A 77 12.67 31.10 -18.20
CA ALA A 77 13.07 30.18 -19.24
C ALA A 77 14.60 29.93 -19.25
N MET A 78 15.39 31.03 -19.23
CA MET A 78 16.85 30.95 -19.17
C MET A 78 17.34 30.24 -17.90
N LYS A 79 16.77 30.57 -16.73
CA LYS A 79 17.10 29.93 -15.44
C LYS A 79 16.98 28.39 -15.52
N TYR A 80 16.00 27.90 -16.25
CA TYR A 80 15.74 26.46 -16.38
C TYR A 80 16.30 25.83 -17.67
N GLY A 81 17.24 26.52 -18.36
CA GLY A 81 18.02 25.99 -19.47
C GLY A 81 17.27 25.99 -20.80
N TYR A 82 16.37 26.94 -21.03
CA TYR A 82 15.71 27.17 -22.32
C TYR A 82 16.29 28.40 -23.01
N ASP A 83 16.65 28.27 -24.26
CA ASP A 83 17.26 29.35 -25.06
C ASP A 83 16.25 30.43 -25.49
N SER A 84 14.94 30.18 -25.32
CA SER A 84 13.91 31.16 -25.65
C SER A 84 12.61 30.95 -24.84
N ALA A 85 11.89 32.05 -24.64
CA ALA A 85 10.55 32.03 -24.04
C ALA A 85 9.54 31.17 -24.85
N THR A 86 9.73 31.08 -26.16
CA THR A 86 8.88 30.27 -27.04
C THR A 86 9.11 28.78 -26.82
N ALA A 87 10.37 28.31 -26.78
CA ALA A 87 10.72 26.93 -26.50
C ALA A 87 10.23 26.51 -25.11
N PHE A 88 10.46 27.35 -24.10
CA PHE A 88 9.95 27.16 -22.76
C PHE A 88 8.43 27.04 -22.71
N SER A 89 7.72 28.00 -23.36
CA SER A 89 6.27 28.01 -23.34
C SER A 89 5.64 26.77 -23.98
N ARG A 90 6.25 26.26 -25.06
CA ARG A 90 5.81 24.99 -25.70
C ARG A 90 6.03 23.80 -24.77
N ALA A 91 7.21 23.70 -24.13
CA ALA A 91 7.54 22.62 -23.21
C ALA A 91 6.62 22.65 -21.97
N PHE A 92 6.41 23.84 -21.41
CA PHE A 92 5.54 24.06 -20.27
C PHE A 92 4.08 23.67 -20.58
N ALA A 93 3.56 24.15 -21.70
CA ALA A 93 2.19 23.82 -22.12
C ALA A 93 2.02 22.32 -22.43
N LYS A 94 3.05 21.67 -22.99
CA LYS A 94 3.04 20.22 -23.20
C LYS A 94 2.96 19.43 -21.90
N GLN A 95 3.65 19.87 -20.83
CA GLN A 95 3.63 19.21 -19.55
C GLN A 95 2.39 19.52 -18.73
N HIS A 96 2.03 20.80 -18.61
CA HIS A 96 1.00 21.29 -17.69
C HIS A 96 -0.37 21.52 -18.32
N SER A 97 -0.46 21.40 -19.65
CA SER A 97 -1.69 21.67 -20.45
C SER A 97 -2.19 23.14 -20.38
N ILE A 98 -1.34 24.06 -19.93
CA ILE A 98 -1.59 25.50 -19.78
C ILE A 98 -0.30 26.26 -20.12
N THR A 99 -0.42 27.46 -20.70
CA THR A 99 0.76 28.28 -20.99
C THR A 99 1.29 29.01 -19.76
N PRO A 100 2.61 29.38 -19.70
CA PRO A 100 3.17 30.11 -18.56
C PRO A 100 2.46 31.43 -18.29
N SER A 101 2.07 32.15 -19.31
CA SER A 101 1.38 33.46 -19.18
C SER A 101 0.00 33.33 -18.59
N VAL A 102 -0.78 32.33 -19.04
CA VAL A 102 -2.12 32.06 -18.50
C VAL A 102 -1.99 31.55 -17.06
N TYR A 103 -1.05 30.63 -16.80
CA TYR A 103 -0.83 30.11 -15.45
C TYR A 103 -0.44 31.21 -14.46
N ARG A 104 0.44 32.15 -14.85
CA ARG A 104 0.82 33.28 -14.01
C ARG A 104 -0.38 34.20 -13.67
N LYS A 105 -1.26 34.45 -14.66
CA LYS A 105 -2.38 35.36 -14.52
C LYS A 105 -3.54 34.75 -13.73
N ASP A 106 -3.91 33.55 -14.09
CA ASP A 106 -5.17 32.94 -13.69
C ASP A 106 -5.00 31.73 -12.77
N GLY A 107 -3.76 31.27 -12.57
CA GLY A 107 -3.46 30.02 -11.86
C GLY A 107 -3.87 28.78 -12.68
N GLY A 108 -4.08 27.67 -12.02
CA GLY A 108 -4.59 26.45 -12.64
C GLY A 108 -3.98 25.17 -12.06
N SER A 109 -4.50 24.03 -12.50
CA SER A 109 -3.97 22.71 -12.13
C SER A 109 -2.69 22.39 -12.92
N LEU A 110 -1.70 21.86 -12.22
CA LEU A 110 -0.38 21.51 -12.79
C LEU A 110 -0.08 20.03 -12.62
N LYS A 111 0.61 19.46 -13.61
CA LYS A 111 1.25 18.15 -13.48
C LYS A 111 2.63 18.33 -12.86
N VAL A 112 2.75 18.10 -11.56
CA VAL A 112 4.01 18.23 -10.83
C VAL A 112 4.73 16.89 -10.71
N TYR A 113 6.07 16.95 -10.79
CA TYR A 113 6.95 15.80 -10.61
C TYR A 113 7.80 16.05 -9.36
N PRO A 114 7.60 15.31 -8.26
CA PRO A 114 8.43 15.44 -7.06
C PRO A 114 9.86 14.95 -7.30
N PRO A 115 10.83 15.32 -6.44
CA PRO A 115 12.17 14.72 -6.47
C PRO A 115 12.11 13.20 -6.37
N ALA A 116 12.87 12.50 -7.20
CA ALA A 116 12.98 11.05 -7.13
C ALA A 116 14.02 10.65 -6.07
N SER A 117 13.71 9.60 -5.31
CA SER A 117 14.63 8.95 -4.38
C SER A 117 14.51 7.43 -4.51
N PHE A 118 15.62 6.73 -4.26
CA PHE A 118 15.65 5.27 -4.30
C PHE A 118 15.44 4.71 -2.90
N HIS A 119 14.53 3.74 -2.80
CA HIS A 119 14.30 2.96 -1.59
C HIS A 119 14.41 1.48 -1.93
N ILE A 120 15.11 0.71 -1.10
CA ILE A 120 15.17 -0.74 -1.25
C ILE A 120 14.23 -1.34 -0.21
N ILE A 121 13.24 -2.06 -0.70
CA ILE A 121 12.38 -2.90 0.12
C ILE A 121 12.81 -4.34 -0.12
N ILE A 122 13.47 -4.95 0.88
CA ILE A 122 13.83 -6.36 0.83
C ILE A 122 12.62 -7.16 1.30
N LYS A 123 11.93 -7.81 0.36
CA LYS A 123 10.83 -8.74 0.66
C LYS A 123 11.40 -10.14 0.87
N GLY A 124 10.80 -10.92 1.80
CA GLY A 124 11.16 -12.32 2.03
C GLY A 124 12.34 -12.58 2.98
N ALA A 125 13.05 -11.54 3.47
CA ALA A 125 14.15 -11.70 4.41
C ALA A 125 13.72 -11.77 5.89
N LYS A 126 12.44 -11.59 6.21
CA LYS A 126 11.90 -11.70 7.56
C LYS A 126 11.49 -13.13 7.84
N LYS A 127 11.75 -13.59 9.08
CA LYS A 127 11.20 -14.87 9.58
C LYS A 127 9.69 -14.84 9.41
N MET A 128 9.15 -15.90 8.83
CA MET A 128 7.73 -16.07 8.56
C MET A 128 7.25 -17.26 9.35
N ASP A 129 6.29 -17.05 10.24
CA ASP A 129 5.65 -18.14 10.95
C ASP A 129 4.40 -18.55 10.15
N PHE A 130 4.52 -19.65 9.41
CA PHE A 130 3.40 -20.28 8.72
C PHE A 130 3.40 -21.78 8.95
N ARG A 131 2.24 -22.39 8.80
CA ARG A 131 2.06 -23.84 8.86
C ARG A 131 1.08 -24.30 7.79
N ILE A 132 1.28 -25.49 7.32
CA ILE A 132 0.30 -26.18 6.48
C ILE A 132 -0.65 -26.93 7.42
N ILE A 133 -1.94 -26.72 7.24
CA ILE A 133 -3.00 -27.35 8.04
C ILE A 133 -3.98 -28.07 7.14
N GLU A 134 -4.47 -29.20 7.60
CA GLU A 134 -5.65 -29.85 7.04
C GLU A 134 -6.87 -29.38 7.84
N LEU A 135 -7.79 -28.73 7.15
CA LEU A 135 -9.00 -28.20 7.74
C LEU A 135 -10.18 -29.12 7.41
N GLU A 136 -10.93 -29.50 8.42
CA GLU A 136 -12.24 -30.13 8.22
C GLU A 136 -13.27 -29.08 7.81
N GLU A 137 -14.34 -29.52 7.13
CA GLU A 137 -15.43 -28.65 6.78
C GLU A 137 -15.96 -27.94 8.05
N THR A 138 -15.99 -26.62 8.02
CA THR A 138 -16.34 -25.83 9.20
C THR A 138 -17.48 -24.89 8.88
N GLU A 139 -18.58 -25.03 9.62
CA GLU A 139 -19.70 -24.11 9.56
C GLU A 139 -19.45 -22.87 10.39
N ILE A 140 -19.71 -21.71 9.77
CA ILE A 140 -19.70 -20.40 10.43
C ILE A 140 -20.98 -19.64 10.12
N PHE A 141 -21.33 -18.75 11.02
CA PHE A 141 -22.58 -17.97 10.96
C PHE A 141 -22.25 -16.49 11.20
N GLY A 142 -22.78 -15.63 10.35
CA GLY A 142 -22.44 -14.22 10.43
C GLY A 142 -23.20 -13.33 9.49
N VAL A 143 -22.64 -12.16 9.23
CA VAL A 143 -23.20 -11.14 8.35
C VAL A 143 -22.18 -10.81 7.27
N SER A 144 -22.60 -10.76 6.01
CA SER A 144 -21.74 -10.40 4.90
C SER A 144 -22.18 -9.12 4.20
N LYS A 145 -21.21 -8.38 3.64
CA LYS A 145 -21.44 -7.23 2.77
C LYS A 145 -20.72 -7.41 1.44
N PRO A 146 -21.29 -6.89 0.34
CA PRO A 146 -20.58 -6.88 -0.94
C PRO A 146 -19.32 -6.02 -0.87
N TYR A 147 -18.32 -6.40 -1.66
CA TYR A 147 -17.10 -5.68 -1.88
C TYR A 147 -16.95 -5.43 -3.38
N ASP A 148 -16.99 -4.21 -3.78
CA ASP A 148 -16.94 -3.71 -5.17
C ASP A 148 -15.65 -2.92 -5.47
N GLY A 149 -14.72 -2.85 -4.54
CA GLY A 149 -13.43 -2.23 -4.71
C GLY A 149 -12.40 -3.14 -5.40
N GLU A 150 -11.43 -2.53 -6.09
CA GLU A 150 -10.38 -3.26 -6.81
C GLU A 150 -9.07 -3.40 -6.03
N GLY A 151 -8.92 -2.71 -4.89
CA GLY A 151 -7.67 -2.58 -4.17
C GLY A 151 -7.65 -3.11 -2.75
N TYR A 152 -6.44 -3.30 -2.24
CA TYR A 152 -6.21 -3.71 -0.86
C TYR A 152 -6.70 -2.66 0.16
N LYS A 153 -6.56 -1.36 -0.16
CA LYS A 153 -7.05 -0.25 0.68
C LYS A 153 -8.56 -0.30 0.86
N ASP A 154 -9.28 -0.62 -0.19
CA ASP A 154 -10.74 -0.72 -0.19
C ASP A 154 -11.21 -1.89 0.67
N ARG A 155 -10.45 -3.00 0.69
CA ARG A 155 -10.69 -4.15 1.59
C ARG A 155 -10.53 -3.76 3.06
N GLU A 156 -9.51 -2.96 3.37
CA GLU A 156 -9.30 -2.47 4.74
C GLU A 156 -10.42 -1.54 5.19
N GLU A 157 -10.88 -0.66 4.31
CA GLU A 157 -11.98 0.24 4.59
C GLU A 157 -13.27 -0.53 4.87
N LEU A 158 -13.63 -1.52 4.05
CA LEU A 158 -14.80 -2.37 4.29
C LEU A 158 -14.66 -3.15 5.62
N ARG A 159 -13.48 -3.73 5.88
CA ARG A 159 -13.22 -4.40 7.15
C ARG A 159 -13.40 -3.43 8.31
N HIS A 160 -12.84 -2.24 8.23
CA HIS A 160 -12.96 -1.23 9.28
C HIS A 160 -14.41 -0.83 9.52
N ILE A 161 -15.18 -0.57 8.46
CA ILE A 161 -16.61 -0.25 8.54
C ILE A 161 -17.36 -1.37 9.25
N MET A 162 -17.22 -2.61 8.83
CA MET A 162 -17.96 -3.74 9.39
C MET A 162 -17.60 -4.05 10.85
N TRP A 163 -16.33 -3.81 11.26
CA TRP A 163 -15.89 -4.05 12.63
C TRP A 163 -16.12 -2.86 13.58
N ALA A 164 -16.09 -1.64 13.07
CA ALA A 164 -16.15 -0.42 13.87
C ALA A 164 -17.45 0.36 13.71
N ASP A 165 -18.26 0.05 12.71
CA ASP A 165 -19.50 0.77 12.44
C ASP A 165 -20.49 0.58 13.59
N ARG A 166 -20.79 1.70 14.25
CA ARG A 166 -21.74 1.75 15.36
C ARG A 166 -23.18 1.59 14.90
N LEU A 167 -23.49 1.85 13.63
CA LEU A 167 -24.85 1.78 13.09
C LEU A 167 -25.26 0.33 12.77
N ASP A 168 -24.38 -0.42 12.14
CA ASP A 168 -24.65 -1.84 11.83
C ASP A 168 -24.21 -2.77 12.95
N ASN A 169 -23.25 -2.36 13.73
CA ASN A 169 -22.71 -3.03 14.92
C ASN A 169 -22.71 -4.56 14.84
N ILE A 170 -22.15 -5.09 13.74
CA ILE A 170 -22.20 -6.53 13.43
C ILE A 170 -21.66 -7.38 14.58
N PRO A 171 -20.51 -7.05 15.22
CA PRO A 171 -20.07 -7.79 16.39
C PRO A 171 -21.10 -7.80 17.54
N VAL A 172 -21.84 -6.72 17.74
CA VAL A 172 -22.91 -6.65 18.75
C VAL A 172 -24.09 -7.53 18.38
N GLN A 173 -24.51 -7.50 17.12
CA GLN A 173 -25.59 -8.38 16.63
C GLN A 173 -25.23 -9.85 16.83
N LEU A 174 -24.00 -10.25 16.53
CA LEU A 174 -23.51 -11.62 16.71
C LEU A 174 -23.44 -12.05 18.18
N CYS A 175 -23.24 -11.10 19.10
CA CYS A 175 -23.15 -11.35 20.54
C CYS A 175 -24.43 -11.00 21.33
N GLU A 176 -25.53 -10.67 20.66
CA GLU A 176 -26.84 -10.28 21.27
C GLU A 176 -26.73 -9.17 22.33
N GLY A 177 -26.06 -8.07 21.99
CA GLY A 177 -26.14 -6.84 22.79
C GLY A 177 -25.49 -6.86 24.17
N LYS A 178 -24.70 -7.87 24.52
CA LYS A 178 -24.00 -7.93 25.80
C LYS A 178 -22.80 -6.97 25.92
N PHE A 179 -22.79 -5.90 25.13
CA PHE A 179 -21.71 -4.93 25.08
C PHE A 179 -21.66 -3.93 26.25
N ASP A 180 -22.76 -3.79 26.99
CA ASP A 180 -22.89 -2.78 28.05
C ASP A 180 -22.33 -3.20 29.40
N GLN A 181 -21.65 -4.33 29.48
CA GLN A 181 -21.05 -4.76 30.75
C GLN A 181 -19.59 -4.29 30.84
N PRO A 182 -19.13 -3.79 32.00
CA PRO A 182 -17.77 -3.25 32.19
C PRO A 182 -16.65 -4.26 31.92
N GLU A 183 -16.94 -5.55 31.93
CA GLU A 183 -16.06 -6.64 31.52
C GLU A 183 -16.64 -7.31 30.27
N ASN A 184 -16.56 -6.64 29.14
CA ASN A 184 -17.14 -7.16 27.92
C ASN A 184 -16.28 -8.27 27.31
N THR A 185 -16.44 -9.47 27.80
CA THR A 185 -15.79 -10.68 27.27
C THR A 185 -16.56 -11.31 26.10
N ALA A 186 -17.69 -10.75 25.68
CA ALA A 186 -18.48 -11.28 24.57
C ALA A 186 -17.71 -11.27 23.24
N LEU A 187 -16.73 -10.36 23.09
CA LEU A 187 -15.83 -10.33 21.95
C LEU A 187 -14.63 -11.27 22.08
N ASP A 188 -14.36 -11.82 23.26
CA ASP A 188 -13.26 -12.75 23.44
C ASP A 188 -13.50 -14.03 22.65
N GLY A 189 -12.43 -14.62 22.14
CA GLY A 189 -12.48 -15.87 21.39
C GLY A 189 -12.11 -15.70 19.92
N VAL A 190 -12.55 -16.67 19.12
CA VAL A 190 -12.19 -16.78 17.71
C VAL A 190 -13.28 -16.21 16.81
N TRP A 191 -12.89 -15.30 15.95
CA TRP A 191 -13.71 -14.69 14.93
C TRP A 191 -13.16 -14.98 13.55
N PHE A 192 -14.04 -15.00 12.56
CA PHE A 192 -13.67 -15.20 11.15
C PHE A 192 -14.05 -14.00 10.32
N GLY A 193 -13.09 -13.50 9.53
CA GLY A 193 -13.31 -12.62 8.40
C GLY A 193 -13.15 -13.43 7.12
N VAL A 194 -14.17 -13.56 6.30
CA VAL A 194 -14.11 -14.41 5.10
C VAL A 194 -14.35 -13.60 3.85
N TRP A 195 -13.33 -13.54 3.01
CA TRP A 195 -13.37 -12.98 1.65
C TRP A 195 -13.68 -14.09 0.66
N GLN A 196 -14.73 -13.95 -0.08
CA GLN A 196 -15.08 -14.87 -1.17
C GLN A 196 -16.15 -14.28 -2.08
N ASN A 197 -16.04 -14.50 -3.40
CA ASN A 197 -17.03 -14.10 -4.40
C ASN A 197 -17.42 -12.60 -4.31
N GLY A 198 -16.44 -11.71 -4.12
CA GLY A 198 -16.67 -10.27 -3.99
C GLY A 198 -17.48 -9.87 -2.74
N ARG A 199 -17.43 -10.66 -1.67
CA ARG A 199 -18.07 -10.35 -0.39
C ARG A 199 -17.10 -10.54 0.77
N TYR A 200 -17.30 -9.76 1.82
CA TYR A 200 -16.64 -9.93 3.10
C TYR A 200 -17.66 -10.29 4.18
N MET A 201 -17.39 -11.33 4.94
CA MET A 201 -18.27 -11.81 6.01
C MET A 201 -17.54 -11.77 7.35
N ILE A 202 -18.18 -11.22 8.38
CA ILE A 202 -17.76 -11.41 9.76
C ILE A 202 -18.61 -12.51 10.36
N ALA A 203 -17.97 -13.53 10.96
CA ALA A 203 -18.65 -14.72 11.44
C ALA A 203 -17.99 -15.34 12.68
N ARG A 204 -18.74 -16.23 13.31
CA ARG A 204 -18.28 -17.12 14.39
C ARG A 204 -18.79 -18.54 14.16
N LYS A 205 -18.28 -19.52 14.90
CA LYS A 205 -18.87 -20.85 14.96
C LYS A 205 -20.25 -20.82 15.62
N ARG A 206 -21.08 -21.83 15.36
CA ARG A 206 -22.47 -21.87 15.83
C ARG A 206 -22.61 -21.70 17.35
N ASP A 207 -21.77 -22.36 18.12
CA ASP A 207 -21.82 -22.34 19.58
C ASP A 207 -21.46 -20.96 20.19
N ASP A 208 -20.81 -20.12 19.39
CA ASP A 208 -20.36 -18.78 19.79
C ASP A 208 -21.38 -17.68 19.43
N VAL A 209 -22.44 -17.99 18.68
CA VAL A 209 -23.46 -17.02 18.25
C VAL A 209 -24.83 -17.39 18.84
N LYS A 210 -25.60 -16.36 19.19
CA LYS A 210 -26.89 -16.54 19.87
C LYS A 210 -28.08 -16.15 19.03
N THR A 211 -27.88 -15.44 17.94
CA THR A 211 -28.99 -15.04 17.06
C THR A 211 -29.25 -16.10 15.99
N THR A 212 -30.54 -16.22 15.59
CA THR A 212 -31.00 -17.19 14.60
C THR A 212 -31.06 -16.63 13.18
N GLN A 213 -30.92 -15.32 12.99
CA GLN A 213 -31.03 -14.64 11.69
C GLN A 213 -29.69 -14.31 11.11
N LEU A 214 -28.83 -15.31 10.92
CA LEU A 214 -27.50 -15.15 10.36
C LEU A 214 -27.36 -15.94 9.07
N GLU A 215 -26.50 -15.39 8.18
CA GLU A 215 -26.04 -16.13 7.01
C GLU A 215 -25.18 -17.31 7.47
N ARG A 216 -25.48 -18.49 6.93
CA ARG A 216 -24.65 -19.68 7.10
C ARG A 216 -23.61 -19.73 5.97
N LYS A 217 -22.36 -19.98 6.30
CA LYS A 217 -21.29 -20.21 5.34
C LYS A 217 -20.49 -21.44 5.75
N ILE A 218 -20.03 -22.18 4.75
CA ILE A 218 -19.15 -23.33 4.93
C ILE A 218 -17.74 -22.93 4.48
N ILE A 219 -16.77 -23.11 5.37
CA ILE A 219 -15.36 -23.11 5.02
C ILE A 219 -15.04 -24.52 4.53
N PRO A 220 -14.63 -24.69 3.26
CA PRO A 220 -14.39 -26.02 2.68
C PRO A 220 -13.27 -26.78 3.39
N ALA A 221 -13.42 -28.10 3.51
CA ALA A 221 -12.33 -28.96 3.93
C ALA A 221 -11.16 -28.92 2.94
N GLY A 222 -9.95 -29.18 3.43
CA GLY A 222 -8.75 -29.31 2.61
C GLY A 222 -7.51 -28.68 3.20
N THR A 223 -6.48 -28.59 2.38
CA THR A 223 -5.16 -28.08 2.77
C THR A 223 -5.13 -26.55 2.69
N TYR A 224 -4.68 -25.91 3.76
CA TYR A 224 -4.51 -24.48 3.87
C TYR A 224 -3.10 -24.12 4.33
N ALA A 225 -2.56 -23.02 3.84
CA ALA A 225 -1.42 -22.37 4.44
C ALA A 225 -1.93 -21.31 5.43
N ALA A 226 -1.57 -21.44 6.68
CA ALA A 226 -1.95 -20.58 7.79
C ALA A 226 -0.75 -19.72 8.23
N PHE A 227 -0.88 -18.41 8.12
CA PHE A 227 0.13 -17.42 8.48
C PHE A 227 -0.29 -16.71 9.75
N THR A 228 0.62 -16.56 10.70
CA THR A 228 0.33 -16.02 12.03
C THR A 228 1.05 -14.69 12.25
N SER A 229 0.32 -13.70 12.78
CA SER A 229 0.88 -12.40 13.15
C SER A 229 1.68 -12.46 14.47
N GLU A 230 2.42 -11.40 14.76
CA GLU A 230 2.91 -11.17 16.12
C GLU A 230 1.73 -10.97 17.09
N ARG A 231 2.00 -11.16 18.39
CA ARG A 231 0.99 -11.00 19.43
C ARG A 231 0.88 -9.54 19.88
N GLY A 232 -0.31 -9.15 20.29
CA GLY A 232 -0.59 -7.83 20.89
C GLY A 232 -0.88 -6.72 19.89
N GLY A 233 -0.59 -6.91 18.59
CA GLY A 233 -0.83 -5.92 17.54
C GLY A 233 -2.32 -5.57 17.31
N LEU A 234 -2.58 -4.58 16.48
CA LEU A 234 -3.93 -4.22 16.03
C LEU A 234 -4.26 -4.94 14.72
N ALA A 235 -5.50 -5.38 14.54
CA ALA A 235 -5.94 -6.07 13.33
C ALA A 235 -5.68 -5.26 12.06
N GLY A 236 -5.98 -3.95 12.08
CA GLY A 236 -5.74 -3.04 10.95
C GLY A 236 -4.26 -2.80 10.62
N VAL A 237 -3.33 -3.31 11.44
CA VAL A 237 -1.89 -3.25 11.18
C VAL A 237 -1.32 -4.63 10.84
N GLU A 238 -1.71 -5.65 11.58
CA GLU A 238 -1.10 -6.97 11.46
C GLU A 238 -1.68 -7.78 10.29
N ILE A 239 -2.98 -7.71 10.04
CA ILE A 239 -3.60 -8.43 8.91
C ILE A 239 -3.07 -7.92 7.57
N PRO A 240 -2.97 -6.59 7.31
CA PRO A 240 -2.33 -6.06 6.13
C PRO A 240 -0.92 -6.61 5.86
N LYS A 241 -0.09 -6.63 6.91
CA LYS A 241 1.28 -7.17 6.79
C LYS A 241 1.29 -8.65 6.37
N LEU A 242 0.33 -9.44 6.89
CA LEU A 242 0.19 -10.84 6.49
C LEU A 242 -0.21 -10.97 5.02
N PHE A 243 -1.14 -10.13 4.53
CA PHE A 243 -1.53 -10.14 3.12
C PHE A 243 -0.35 -9.80 2.21
N GLU A 244 0.38 -8.71 2.47
CA GLU A 244 1.59 -8.37 1.70
C GLU A 244 2.61 -9.52 1.72
N LEU A 245 2.83 -10.10 2.88
CA LEU A 245 3.76 -11.20 3.04
C LEU A 245 3.37 -12.43 2.22
N ILE A 246 2.09 -12.79 2.25
CA ILE A 246 1.53 -13.95 1.54
C ILE A 246 1.58 -13.73 0.03
N PHE A 247 0.95 -12.64 -0.45
CA PHE A 247 0.70 -12.47 -1.88
C PHE A 247 1.88 -11.87 -2.64
N ASP A 248 2.68 -11.02 -2.00
CA ASP A 248 3.84 -10.38 -2.64
C ASP A 248 5.13 -11.18 -2.48
N SER A 249 5.22 -12.06 -1.49
CA SER A 249 6.49 -12.75 -1.20
C SER A 249 6.38 -14.27 -1.18
N TRP A 250 5.50 -14.83 -0.35
CA TRP A 250 5.48 -16.29 -0.13
C TRP A 250 4.84 -17.05 -1.30
N LEU A 251 3.65 -16.69 -1.71
CA LEU A 251 2.90 -17.42 -2.74
C LEU A 251 3.64 -17.44 -4.09
N PRO A 252 4.23 -16.33 -4.59
CA PRO A 252 5.02 -16.35 -5.81
C PRO A 252 6.26 -17.26 -5.74
N ALA A 253 6.93 -17.32 -4.59
CA ALA A 253 8.16 -18.08 -4.38
C ALA A 253 7.91 -19.53 -3.95
N SER A 254 6.69 -19.90 -3.57
CA SER A 254 6.34 -21.21 -3.05
C SER A 254 6.08 -22.24 -4.17
N GLU A 255 6.06 -23.52 -3.80
CA GLU A 255 5.60 -24.62 -4.66
C GLU A 255 4.07 -24.75 -4.75
N TYR A 256 3.33 -23.80 -4.17
CA TYR A 256 1.88 -23.82 -4.06
C TYR A 256 1.22 -22.75 -4.93
N LYS A 257 -0.04 -22.98 -5.27
CA LYS A 257 -0.98 -21.99 -5.83
C LYS A 257 -2.29 -22.02 -5.07
N LEU A 258 -3.08 -20.95 -5.19
CA LEU A 258 -4.42 -20.94 -4.61
C LEU A 258 -5.29 -22.02 -5.25
N ARG A 259 -6.06 -22.74 -4.42
CA ARG A 259 -7.05 -23.72 -4.85
C ARG A 259 -8.33 -23.05 -5.32
N ASP A 260 -8.77 -22.01 -4.59
CA ASP A 260 -9.97 -21.23 -4.86
C ASP A 260 -9.81 -19.77 -4.36
N ASP A 261 -10.84 -18.96 -4.45
CA ASP A 261 -10.83 -17.53 -4.13
C ASP A 261 -11.12 -17.20 -2.65
N ILE A 262 -11.35 -18.21 -1.80
CA ILE A 262 -11.62 -17.96 -0.39
C ILE A 262 -10.33 -17.57 0.36
N ILE A 263 -10.42 -16.49 1.12
CA ILE A 263 -9.36 -16.05 2.05
C ILE A 263 -10.01 -15.91 3.42
N ILE A 264 -9.39 -16.50 4.44
CA ILE A 264 -9.94 -16.54 5.78
C ILE A 264 -9.01 -15.79 6.74
N GLU A 265 -9.51 -14.73 7.33
CA GLU A 265 -8.89 -14.05 8.46
C GLU A 265 -9.40 -14.72 9.74
N VAL A 266 -8.50 -15.14 10.59
CA VAL A 266 -8.86 -15.71 11.91
C VAL A 266 -8.38 -14.74 12.97
N LEU A 267 -9.31 -14.18 13.70
CA LEU A 267 -9.03 -13.17 14.70
C LEU A 267 -9.20 -13.79 16.10
N HIS A 268 -8.09 -13.92 16.80
CA HIS A 268 -8.07 -14.33 18.22
C HIS A 268 -8.16 -13.06 19.06
N LEU A 269 -9.36 -12.70 19.48
CA LEU A 269 -9.65 -11.47 20.18
C LEU A 269 -9.69 -11.66 21.69
N TRP A 270 -9.14 -10.68 22.40
CA TRP A 270 -9.16 -10.58 23.85
C TRP A 270 -9.41 -9.12 24.22
N THR A 271 -10.43 -8.85 24.99
CA THR A 271 -10.85 -7.48 25.33
C THR A 271 -10.15 -6.96 26.59
N ARG A 272 -9.84 -7.83 27.53
CA ARG A 272 -9.13 -7.45 28.77
C ARG A 272 -7.71 -6.96 28.46
N ARG A 273 -7.38 -5.79 28.96
CA ARG A 273 -6.11 -5.11 28.64
C ARG A 273 -4.87 -5.97 29.00
N GLU A 274 -4.89 -6.65 30.14
CA GLU A 274 -3.78 -7.47 30.63
C GLU A 274 -3.54 -8.71 29.75
N LEU A 275 -4.60 -9.27 29.18
CA LEU A 275 -4.54 -10.47 28.34
C LEU A 275 -4.28 -10.15 26.87
N ARG A 276 -4.56 -8.92 26.47
CA ARG A 276 -4.51 -8.49 25.07
C ARG A 276 -3.13 -8.66 24.46
N GLN A 277 -2.07 -8.25 25.16
CA GLN A 277 -0.71 -8.33 24.63
C GLN A 277 -0.22 -9.77 24.47
N GLN A 278 -0.64 -10.67 25.34
CA GLN A 278 -0.18 -12.05 25.32
C GLN A 278 -1.00 -12.95 24.39
N ASN A 279 -2.30 -12.72 24.30
CA ASN A 279 -3.24 -13.66 23.68
C ASN A 279 -3.83 -13.19 22.35
N ARG A 280 -3.88 -11.86 22.10
CA ARG A 280 -4.42 -11.35 20.85
C ARG A 280 -3.42 -11.55 19.72
N TYR A 281 -3.85 -12.22 18.67
CA TYR A 281 -3.11 -12.38 17.41
C TYR A 281 -4.09 -12.68 16.28
N TYR A 282 -3.59 -12.68 15.07
CA TYR A 282 -4.37 -12.85 13.85
C TYR A 282 -3.72 -13.88 12.97
N GLU A 283 -4.53 -14.58 12.20
CA GLU A 283 -4.05 -15.48 11.17
C GLU A 283 -4.73 -15.15 9.84
N VAL A 284 -4.03 -15.44 8.75
CA VAL A 284 -4.62 -15.47 7.42
C VAL A 284 -4.42 -16.87 6.86
N TRP A 285 -5.52 -17.52 6.52
CA TRP A 285 -5.53 -18.85 5.93
C TRP A 285 -5.90 -18.75 4.47
N ILE A 286 -5.09 -19.34 3.60
CA ILE A 286 -5.35 -19.45 2.17
C ILE A 286 -5.40 -20.91 1.75
N PRO A 287 -6.41 -21.35 0.96
CA PRO A 287 -6.47 -22.70 0.44
C PRO A 287 -5.43 -22.91 -0.63
N ILE A 288 -4.67 -23.99 -0.53
CA ILE A 288 -3.54 -24.25 -1.41
C ILE A 288 -3.60 -25.64 -2.06
N VAL A 289 -3.00 -25.72 -3.24
CA VAL A 289 -2.63 -26.97 -3.92
C VAL A 289 -1.21 -26.84 -4.46
N LYS A 290 -0.49 -27.95 -4.62
CA LYS A 290 0.81 -27.94 -5.29
C LYS A 290 0.68 -27.50 -6.75
N LYS A 291 1.68 -26.75 -7.23
CA LYS A 291 1.77 -26.33 -8.64
C LYS A 291 1.93 -27.52 -9.58
#